data_b2a0b6ba0105b80f5d953a93149a0611
#
_entry.id   b2a0b6ba0105b80f5d953a93149a0611
#
_cell.length_a   1.000
_cell.length_b   1.000
_cell.length_c   1.000
_cell.angle_alpha   90.00
_cell.angle_beta   90.00
_cell.angle_gamma   90.00
#
_symmetry.space_group_name_H-M   'P 1'
#
loop_
_entity.id
_entity.type
_entity.pdbx_description
1 polymer ?
#
loop_
_entity_poly.entity_id
_entity_poly.type
_entity_poly.pdbx_seq_one_letter_code
_entity_poly.pdbx_strand_id
1 'polypeptide(L)'
;MNSTGSMLSTNNIGTTIQSSTNELMTFLDSNSLVAKIAFLLFVLFIFILLLQFSLSLLSWGLSPSDSPHLINGMIDAKQLLIIPQDPSRSNSKPVYRSIDAREGLEFTWSVWIFVQDLGENGKYRHIFHKGNDNTDSDGLISPNNAPGLYLSPDINELTLIMNTYTVINEEVKIPDIPINKWVNVIIRCRNTDLDVYINGSIIKSVKLSGVPKQNYGDVFVAMNGGFDGYISNLWYYNYALGTAEIQRLVKNGPDKTMVGSNALNMKDPDYLSLRWYFYGNGDMYNP
;
A
#
# COMPACT_ATOMS: atom_id res chain seq x y z
N MET A 1 30.25 47.03 35.50
CA MET A 1 30.38 45.57 35.51
C MET A 1 30.22 45.07 34.09
N ASN A 2 31.33 44.69 33.49
CA ASN A 2 31.44 44.36 32.07
C ASN A 2 30.86 42.95 31.78
N SER A 3 29.94 42.85 30.83
CA SER A 3 29.61 41.56 30.18
C SER A 3 30.28 41.52 28.80
N THR A 4 31.38 40.82 28.72
CA THR A 4 32.03 40.48 27.46
C THR A 4 31.33 39.28 26.85
N GLY A 5 30.47 39.57 25.85
CA GLY A 5 29.94 38.53 24.95
C GLY A 5 31.06 38.08 24.00
N SER A 6 31.41 36.79 24.05
CA SER A 6 32.34 36.17 23.13
C SER A 6 31.69 36.04 21.74
N MET A 7 32.09 36.88 20.81
CA MET A 7 31.87 36.65 19.38
C MET A 7 32.74 35.46 18.94
N LEU A 8 32.15 34.31 18.81
CA LEU A 8 32.78 33.17 18.17
C LEU A 8 33.01 33.49 16.68
N SER A 9 34.26 33.51 16.34
CA SER A 9 34.87 33.91 15.10
C SER A 9 34.38 33.10 13.88
N THR A 10 33.48 33.68 13.12
CA THR A 10 33.14 33.20 11.76
C THR A 10 34.29 33.41 10.76
N ASN A 11 35.34 34.12 11.14
CA ASN A 11 36.51 34.43 10.28
C ASN A 11 37.46 33.22 10.09
N ASN A 12 37.45 32.23 11.00
CA ASN A 12 38.37 31.09 10.86
C ASN A 12 37.90 30.04 9.83
N ILE A 13 36.61 29.95 9.56
CA ILE A 13 36.08 29.00 8.57
C ILE A 13 36.37 29.52 7.14
N GLY A 14 36.17 30.81 6.92
CA GLY A 14 36.44 31.47 5.64
C GLY A 14 37.91 31.42 5.22
N THR A 15 38.82 31.66 6.17
CA THR A 15 40.29 31.61 5.90
C THR A 15 40.77 30.16 5.67
N THR A 16 40.22 29.20 6.37
CA THR A 16 40.56 27.77 6.16
C THR A 16 40.09 27.27 4.80
N ILE A 17 38.91 27.67 4.36
CA ILE A 17 38.39 27.30 3.03
C ILE A 17 39.24 27.96 1.95
N GLN A 18 39.65 29.20 2.12
CA GLN A 18 40.42 29.96 1.16
C GLN A 18 41.87 29.44 1.03
N SER A 19 42.49 28.99 2.13
CA SER A 19 43.80 28.32 2.09
C SER A 19 43.73 26.99 1.41
N SER A 20 42.71 26.17 1.69
CA SER A 20 42.53 24.85 1.05
C SER A 20 42.23 24.97 -0.45
N THR A 21 41.49 25.99 -0.90
CA THR A 21 41.26 26.23 -2.33
C THR A 21 42.52 26.70 -3.04
N ASN A 22 43.37 27.51 -2.42
CA ASN A 22 44.65 27.94 -2.99
C ASN A 22 45.67 26.78 -3.08
N GLU A 23 45.72 25.90 -2.09
CA GLU A 23 46.53 24.69 -2.13
C GLU A 23 46.06 23.70 -3.22
N LEU A 24 44.77 23.55 -3.42
CA LEU A 24 44.21 22.76 -4.52
C LEU A 24 44.53 23.38 -5.90
N MET A 25 44.46 24.71 -6.01
CA MET A 25 44.80 25.39 -7.25
C MET A 25 46.31 25.28 -7.56
N THR A 26 47.19 25.42 -6.60
CA THR A 26 48.63 25.20 -6.78
C THR A 26 48.96 23.75 -7.07
N PHE A 27 48.22 22.77 -6.53
CA PHE A 27 48.35 21.36 -6.87
C PHE A 27 47.91 21.09 -8.32
N LEU A 28 46.80 21.69 -8.75
CA LEU A 28 46.28 21.58 -10.12
C LEU A 28 47.18 22.25 -11.16
N ASP A 29 47.81 23.37 -10.78
CA ASP A 29 48.75 24.08 -11.64
C ASP A 29 50.14 23.42 -11.68
N SER A 30 50.39 22.44 -10.79
CA SER A 30 51.60 21.64 -10.85
C SER A 30 51.60 20.82 -12.17
N ASN A 31 52.66 20.94 -12.95
CA ASN A 31 52.79 20.26 -14.23
C ASN A 31 53.08 18.75 -14.09
N SER A 32 52.88 18.21 -12.88
CA SER A 32 53.05 16.81 -12.54
C SER A 32 51.90 15.96 -13.14
N LEU A 33 52.23 15.02 -13.97
CA LEU A 33 51.30 14.05 -14.55
C LEU A 33 50.54 13.27 -13.44
N VAL A 34 51.24 12.98 -12.34
CA VAL A 34 50.67 12.27 -11.17
C VAL A 34 49.58 13.09 -10.49
N ALA A 35 49.76 14.41 -10.31
CA ALA A 35 48.79 15.30 -9.74
C ALA A 35 47.50 15.36 -10.62
N LYS A 36 47.65 15.44 -11.93
CA LYS A 36 46.50 15.45 -12.86
C LYS A 36 45.71 14.14 -12.84
N ILE A 37 46.39 12.99 -12.79
CA ILE A 37 45.75 11.68 -12.69
C ILE A 37 45.05 11.54 -11.33
N ALA A 38 45.69 11.90 -10.22
CA ALA A 38 45.10 11.86 -8.90
C ALA A 38 43.85 12.74 -8.80
N PHE A 39 43.87 13.94 -9.38
CA PHE A 39 42.69 14.80 -9.42
C PHE A 39 41.58 14.21 -10.26
N LEU A 40 41.86 13.64 -11.41
CA LEU A 40 40.88 12.99 -12.27
C LEU A 40 40.21 11.81 -11.54
N LEU A 41 41.02 10.99 -10.87
CA LEU A 41 40.49 9.87 -10.06
C LEU A 41 39.62 10.36 -8.90
N PHE A 42 40.03 11.46 -8.26
CA PHE A 42 39.25 12.07 -7.17
C PHE A 42 37.91 12.61 -7.67
N VAL A 43 37.89 13.30 -8.81
CA VAL A 43 36.65 13.77 -9.44
C VAL A 43 35.75 12.61 -9.83
N LEU A 44 36.34 11.56 -10.43
CA LEU A 44 35.59 10.34 -10.77
C LEU A 44 34.99 9.66 -9.54
N PHE A 45 35.76 9.58 -8.46
CA PHE A 45 35.27 9.02 -7.19
C PHE A 45 34.10 9.82 -6.61
N ILE A 46 34.21 11.16 -6.56
CA ILE A 46 33.11 12.02 -6.14
C ILE A 46 31.89 11.86 -7.04
N PHE A 47 32.10 11.79 -8.34
CA PHE A 47 31.02 11.58 -9.31
C PHE A 47 30.28 10.27 -9.05
N ILE A 48 31.00 9.17 -8.82
CA ILE A 48 30.41 7.86 -8.49
C ILE A 48 29.60 7.95 -7.17
N LEU A 49 30.14 8.60 -6.14
CA LEU A 49 29.41 8.79 -4.87
C LEU A 49 28.12 9.61 -5.06
N LEU A 50 28.18 10.70 -5.80
CA LEU A 50 27.01 11.52 -6.10
C LEU A 50 25.98 10.76 -6.92
N LEU A 51 26.42 9.95 -7.87
CA LEU A 51 25.56 9.11 -8.68
C LEU A 51 24.85 8.04 -7.83
N GLN A 52 25.60 7.35 -6.96
CA GLN A 52 25.02 6.38 -6.03
C GLN A 52 24.02 7.02 -5.05
N PHE A 53 24.37 8.19 -4.52
CA PHE A 53 23.48 8.95 -3.65
C PHE A 53 22.19 9.37 -4.38
N SER A 54 22.32 9.87 -5.61
CA SER A 54 21.19 10.25 -6.46
C SER A 54 20.27 9.06 -6.76
N LEU A 55 20.85 7.91 -7.14
CA LEU A 55 20.10 6.68 -7.38
C LEU A 55 19.39 6.18 -6.11
N SER A 56 20.04 6.24 -4.95
CA SER A 56 19.45 5.87 -3.66
C SER A 56 18.29 6.79 -3.29
N LEU A 57 18.43 8.09 -3.48
CA LEU A 57 17.38 9.08 -3.24
C LEU A 57 16.18 8.85 -4.16
N LEU A 58 16.45 8.58 -5.44
CA LEU A 58 15.42 8.29 -6.42
C LEU A 58 14.68 6.99 -6.10
N SER A 59 15.41 5.94 -5.74
CA SER A 59 14.84 4.67 -5.30
C SER A 59 13.94 4.84 -4.08
N TRP A 60 14.38 5.61 -3.08
CA TRP A 60 13.57 5.89 -1.89
C TRP A 60 12.30 6.68 -2.22
N GLY A 61 12.38 7.71 -3.07
CA GLY A 61 11.24 8.54 -3.43
C GLY A 61 10.23 7.87 -4.37
N LEU A 62 10.65 6.89 -5.17
CA LEU A 62 9.80 6.17 -6.12
C LEU A 62 9.34 4.81 -5.60
N SER A 63 9.81 4.36 -4.44
CA SER A 63 9.38 3.09 -3.87
C SER A 63 7.89 3.13 -3.55
N PRO A 64 7.11 2.15 -4.01
CA PRO A 64 5.72 2.01 -3.62
C PRO A 64 5.59 1.81 -2.11
N SER A 65 4.45 2.23 -1.55
CA SER A 65 4.18 2.06 -0.12
C SER A 65 4.06 0.58 0.24
N ASP A 66 4.71 0.16 1.31
CA ASP A 66 4.56 -1.18 1.89
C ASP A 66 3.15 -1.43 2.44
N SER A 67 2.41 -0.37 2.72
CA SER A 67 1.04 -0.42 3.22
C SER A 67 0.16 0.51 2.38
N PRO A 68 -0.25 0.09 1.17
CA PRO A 68 -1.02 0.92 0.27
C PRO A 68 -2.45 1.16 0.74
N HIS A 69 -2.90 2.42 0.65
CA HIS A 69 -4.31 2.79 0.75
C HIS A 69 -4.99 2.51 -0.60
N LEU A 70 -5.68 1.39 -0.68
CA LEU A 70 -6.25 0.90 -1.94
C LEU A 70 -7.46 1.73 -2.37
N ILE A 71 -8.40 1.99 -1.44
CA ILE A 71 -9.53 2.90 -1.63
C ILE A 71 -9.42 4.02 -0.61
N ASN A 72 -9.23 5.24 -1.08
CA ASN A 72 -9.23 6.45 -0.28
C ASN A 72 -10.55 7.18 -0.50
N GLY A 73 -11.46 7.13 0.46
CA GLY A 73 -12.83 7.59 0.34
C GLY A 73 -13.85 6.46 0.32
N MET A 74 -15.05 6.73 -0.19
CA MET A 74 -16.20 5.83 -0.24
C MET A 74 -16.60 5.56 -1.69
N ILE A 75 -16.94 4.32 -2.00
CA ILE A 75 -17.48 3.90 -3.28
C ILE A 75 -18.83 3.21 -3.11
N ASP A 76 -19.67 3.26 -4.14
CA ASP A 76 -20.87 2.44 -4.24
C ASP A 76 -20.46 0.96 -4.36
N ALA A 77 -21.01 0.12 -3.48
CA ALA A 77 -20.68 -1.30 -3.44
C ALA A 77 -21.29 -2.11 -4.59
N LYS A 78 -21.99 -1.49 -5.53
CA LYS A 78 -22.45 -2.09 -6.80
C LYS A 78 -21.50 -1.81 -7.97
N GLN A 79 -20.56 -0.88 -7.79
CA GLN A 79 -19.63 -0.49 -8.86
C GLN A 79 -18.33 -1.28 -8.78
N LEU A 80 -18.06 -2.08 -9.80
CA LEU A 80 -16.78 -2.77 -9.93
C LEU A 80 -15.60 -1.78 -9.93
N LEU A 81 -14.67 -2.00 -9.03
CA LEU A 81 -13.38 -1.34 -9.02
C LEU A 81 -12.26 -2.40 -9.11
N ILE A 82 -11.37 -2.22 -10.08
CA ILE A 82 -10.18 -3.06 -10.25
C ILE A 82 -8.95 -2.24 -9.91
N ILE A 83 -8.12 -2.74 -9.01
CA ILE A 83 -6.87 -2.11 -8.60
C ILE A 83 -5.72 -2.98 -9.11
N PRO A 84 -5.06 -2.55 -10.21
CA PRO A 84 -3.98 -3.33 -10.81
C PRO A 84 -2.81 -3.53 -9.86
N GLN A 85 -2.22 -4.72 -9.90
CA GLN A 85 -1.04 -5.05 -9.11
C GLN A 85 0.26 -4.93 -9.92
N ASP A 86 0.17 -4.95 -11.25
CA ASP A 86 1.30 -4.75 -12.13
C ASP A 86 1.75 -3.27 -12.10
N PRO A 87 2.98 -2.96 -11.64
CA PRO A 87 3.47 -1.59 -11.57
C PRO A 87 3.53 -0.86 -12.92
N SER A 88 3.55 -1.60 -14.03
CA SER A 88 3.56 -1.02 -15.38
C SER A 88 2.20 -0.43 -15.79
N ARG A 89 1.11 -0.86 -15.14
CA ARG A 89 -0.23 -0.38 -15.42
C ARG A 89 -0.53 0.93 -14.69
N SER A 90 -1.28 1.81 -15.34
CA SER A 90 -1.72 3.06 -14.72
C SER A 90 -2.58 2.79 -13.48
N ASN A 91 -2.47 3.64 -12.47
CA ASN A 91 -3.17 3.51 -11.18
C ASN A 91 -2.90 2.21 -10.41
N SER A 92 -1.82 1.51 -10.73
CA SER A 92 -1.38 0.35 -9.99
C SER A 92 -1.07 0.71 -8.53
N LYS A 93 -1.53 -0.14 -7.60
CA LYS A 93 -1.21 -0.08 -6.18
C LYS A 93 -0.75 -1.46 -5.71
N PRO A 94 0.53 -1.81 -5.89
CA PRO A 94 1.04 -3.13 -5.55
C PRO A 94 0.86 -3.46 -4.07
N VAL A 95 0.44 -4.69 -3.82
CA VAL A 95 0.31 -5.29 -2.49
C VAL A 95 1.51 -6.20 -2.27
N TYR A 96 2.45 -5.75 -1.45
CA TYR A 96 3.67 -6.52 -1.16
C TYR A 96 3.46 -7.49 -0.01
N ARG A 97 4.13 -8.63 -0.09
CA ARG A 97 4.18 -9.57 1.04
C ARG A 97 5.03 -9.00 2.17
N SER A 98 4.81 -9.50 3.39
CA SER A 98 5.67 -9.17 4.53
C SER A 98 7.11 -9.60 4.29
N ILE A 99 8.05 -8.83 4.85
CA ILE A 99 9.49 -9.08 4.77
C ILE A 99 10.01 -9.25 6.20
N ASP A 100 10.80 -10.29 6.40
CA ASP A 100 11.52 -10.56 7.67
C ASP A 100 10.66 -10.56 8.95
N ALA A 101 9.39 -10.92 8.83
CA ALA A 101 8.51 -11.07 9.98
C ALA A 101 8.97 -12.26 10.85
N ARG A 102 8.97 -12.06 12.18
CA ARG A 102 9.50 -13.04 13.14
C ARG A 102 8.81 -14.40 13.09
N GLU A 103 7.50 -14.40 12.87
CA GLU A 103 6.67 -15.60 12.88
C GLU A 103 6.33 -16.12 11.47
N GLY A 104 6.93 -15.54 10.44
CA GLY A 104 6.70 -15.91 9.03
C GLY A 104 5.87 -14.87 8.30
N LEU A 105 4.94 -15.32 7.45
CA LEU A 105 4.09 -14.43 6.66
C LEU A 105 3.12 -13.65 7.56
N GLU A 106 3.16 -12.34 7.45
CA GLU A 106 2.23 -11.45 8.15
C GLU A 106 1.56 -10.49 7.17
N PHE A 107 0.29 -10.20 7.40
CA PHE A 107 -0.41 -9.13 6.69
C PHE A 107 -1.71 -8.76 7.41
N THR A 108 -2.22 -7.58 7.08
CA THR A 108 -3.53 -7.13 7.56
C THR A 108 -4.28 -6.43 6.44
N TRP A 109 -5.55 -6.78 6.27
CA TRP A 109 -6.51 -6.05 5.45
C TRP A 109 -7.50 -5.34 6.36
N SER A 110 -7.88 -4.12 6.03
CA SER A 110 -8.89 -3.36 6.74
C SER A 110 -9.84 -2.71 5.74
N VAL A 111 -11.13 -2.88 5.94
CA VAL A 111 -12.16 -2.30 5.09
C VAL A 111 -13.32 -1.82 5.94
N TRP A 112 -13.95 -0.72 5.56
CA TRP A 112 -15.23 -0.28 6.08
C TRP A 112 -16.33 -0.64 5.10
N ILE A 113 -17.38 -1.28 5.59
CA ILE A 113 -18.56 -1.66 4.81
C ILE A 113 -19.82 -1.07 5.44
N PHE A 114 -20.76 -0.68 4.61
CA PHE A 114 -22.10 -0.26 5.01
C PHE A 114 -23.08 -1.08 4.18
N VAL A 115 -23.71 -2.07 4.80
CA VAL A 115 -24.69 -2.94 4.16
C VAL A 115 -26.08 -2.37 4.41
N GLN A 116 -26.79 -1.98 3.34
CA GLN A 116 -28.15 -1.46 3.42
C GLN A 116 -29.16 -2.59 3.45
N ASP A 117 -29.00 -3.53 2.54
CA ASP A 117 -29.87 -4.69 2.42
C ASP A 117 -29.05 -5.93 2.08
N LEU A 118 -29.43 -7.05 2.65
CA LEU A 118 -28.83 -8.34 2.36
C LEU A 118 -29.31 -8.89 1.01
N GLY A 119 -30.48 -8.52 0.54
CA GLY A 119 -31.09 -9.03 -0.69
C GLY A 119 -31.31 -10.55 -0.66
N GLU A 120 -32.09 -11.06 -1.58
CA GLU A 120 -32.38 -12.48 -1.68
C GLU A 120 -31.94 -13.00 -3.07
N ASN A 121 -30.63 -13.13 -3.30
CA ASN A 121 -30.13 -13.52 -4.62
C ASN A 121 -29.69 -14.97 -4.72
N GLY A 122 -29.67 -15.72 -3.60
CA GLY A 122 -29.19 -17.11 -3.56
C GLY A 122 -27.70 -17.25 -3.94
N LYS A 123 -26.94 -16.14 -4.00
CA LYS A 123 -25.53 -16.12 -4.36
C LYS A 123 -24.72 -15.29 -3.38
N TYR A 124 -23.45 -15.62 -3.27
CA TYR A 124 -22.49 -14.80 -2.53
C TYR A 124 -22.34 -13.41 -3.18
N ARG A 125 -22.36 -12.38 -2.35
CA ARG A 125 -22.18 -10.99 -2.79
C ARG A 125 -20.79 -10.53 -2.44
N HIS A 126 -20.10 -10.12 -3.46
CA HIS A 126 -18.69 -9.81 -3.41
C HIS A 126 -18.45 -8.46 -2.74
N ILE A 127 -17.54 -8.44 -1.76
CA ILE A 127 -17.03 -7.21 -1.14
C ILE A 127 -15.69 -6.86 -1.77
N PHE A 128 -14.66 -7.65 -1.53
CA PHE A 128 -13.38 -7.54 -2.21
C PHE A 128 -12.63 -8.88 -2.21
N HIS A 129 -11.74 -9.07 -3.14
CA HIS A 129 -10.77 -10.16 -3.12
C HIS A 129 -9.47 -9.75 -3.83
N LYS A 130 -8.41 -10.49 -3.56
CA LYS A 130 -7.17 -10.44 -4.32
C LYS A 130 -6.98 -11.77 -5.05
N GLY A 131 -6.93 -11.71 -6.40
CA GLY A 131 -6.85 -12.94 -7.18
C GLY A 131 -7.15 -12.75 -8.67
N ASN A 132 -7.83 -13.71 -9.24
CA ASN A 132 -8.31 -13.70 -10.62
C ASN A 132 -9.78 -13.26 -10.71
N ASP A 133 -10.26 -13.10 -11.92
CA ASP A 133 -11.61 -12.59 -12.24
C ASP A 133 -12.65 -13.70 -12.55
N ASN A 134 -12.30 -14.98 -12.38
CA ASN A 134 -13.22 -16.08 -12.65
C ASN A 134 -14.23 -16.25 -11.52
N THR A 135 -15.52 -16.19 -11.87
CA THR A 135 -16.62 -16.33 -10.92
C THR A 135 -17.33 -17.67 -11.12
N ASP A 136 -17.52 -18.40 -10.04
CA ASP A 136 -18.30 -19.63 -10.02
C ASP A 136 -19.82 -19.32 -10.01
N SER A 137 -20.64 -20.35 -10.25
CA SER A 137 -22.10 -20.21 -10.34
C SER A 137 -22.77 -19.71 -9.05
N ASP A 138 -22.13 -19.94 -7.92
CA ASP A 138 -22.57 -19.50 -6.58
C ASP A 138 -22.17 -18.06 -6.24
N GLY A 139 -21.37 -17.42 -7.09
CA GLY A 139 -20.89 -16.03 -6.90
C GLY A 139 -19.52 -15.92 -6.24
N LEU A 140 -18.90 -17.04 -5.86
CA LEU A 140 -17.52 -17.03 -5.34
C LEU A 140 -16.51 -16.92 -6.49
N ILE A 141 -15.37 -16.38 -6.19
CA ILE A 141 -14.24 -16.36 -7.12
C ILE A 141 -13.43 -17.65 -6.95
N SER A 142 -12.98 -18.22 -8.06
CA SER A 142 -12.19 -19.44 -8.06
C SER A 142 -11.09 -19.38 -9.12
N PRO A 143 -9.91 -19.97 -8.89
CA PRO A 143 -9.46 -20.61 -7.65
C PRO A 143 -8.75 -19.67 -6.67
N ASN A 144 -8.57 -18.38 -7.00
CA ASN A 144 -7.68 -17.49 -6.27
C ASN A 144 -8.43 -16.46 -5.42
N ASN A 145 -8.47 -16.73 -4.11
CA ASN A 145 -8.92 -15.80 -3.06
C ASN A 145 -7.84 -15.71 -1.98
N ALA A 146 -7.09 -14.60 -1.94
CA ALA A 146 -6.05 -14.45 -0.94
C ALA A 146 -5.89 -12.99 -0.47
N PRO A 147 -6.84 -12.47 0.34
CA PRO A 147 -8.15 -13.02 0.77
C PRO A 147 -9.30 -12.74 -0.19
N GLY A 148 -10.46 -13.36 0.06
CA GLY A 148 -11.75 -12.98 -0.50
C GLY A 148 -12.78 -12.77 0.60
N LEU A 149 -13.49 -11.66 0.60
CA LEU A 149 -14.54 -11.31 1.56
C LEU A 149 -15.87 -11.16 0.85
N TYR A 150 -16.88 -11.86 1.35
CA TYR A 150 -18.21 -11.93 0.75
C TYR A 150 -19.31 -11.82 1.80
N LEU A 151 -20.50 -11.40 1.39
CA LEU A 151 -21.73 -11.61 2.15
C LEU A 151 -22.34 -12.94 1.73
N SER A 152 -22.78 -13.76 2.69
CA SER A 152 -23.45 -15.04 2.45
C SER A 152 -24.78 -14.84 1.73
N PRO A 153 -25.25 -15.83 0.92
CA PRO A 153 -26.44 -15.67 0.09
C PRO A 153 -27.75 -15.43 0.87
N ASP A 154 -27.99 -16.22 1.91
CA ASP A 154 -29.32 -16.32 2.51
C ASP A 154 -29.35 -15.92 3.99
N ILE A 155 -28.21 -15.65 4.58
CA ILE A 155 -28.07 -15.32 6.01
C ILE A 155 -27.22 -14.10 6.23
N ASN A 156 -27.42 -13.43 7.37
CA ASN A 156 -26.57 -12.30 7.79
C ASN A 156 -25.22 -12.79 8.31
N GLU A 157 -24.32 -13.08 7.38
CA GLU A 157 -23.01 -13.63 7.67
C GLU A 157 -21.98 -13.11 6.65
N LEU A 158 -20.78 -12.76 7.11
CA LEU A 158 -19.62 -12.58 6.26
C LEU A 158 -18.91 -13.93 6.07
N THR A 159 -18.58 -14.24 4.84
CA THR A 159 -17.73 -15.37 4.49
C THR A 159 -16.38 -14.83 4.04
N LEU A 160 -15.35 -15.15 4.81
CA LEU A 160 -13.96 -14.90 4.46
C LEU A 160 -13.35 -16.18 3.87
N ILE A 161 -12.81 -16.10 2.68
CA ILE A 161 -12.10 -17.19 2.02
C ILE A 161 -10.61 -16.87 1.99
N MET A 162 -9.80 -17.86 2.35
CA MET A 162 -8.35 -17.78 2.30
C MET A 162 -7.79 -19.00 1.57
N ASN A 163 -7.09 -18.79 0.47
CA ASN A 163 -6.31 -19.86 -0.14
C ASN A 163 -5.11 -20.21 0.72
N THR A 164 -4.94 -21.46 1.07
CA THR A 164 -3.75 -21.97 1.74
C THR A 164 -3.02 -22.98 0.86
N TYR A 165 -1.81 -23.35 1.25
CA TYR A 165 -1.07 -24.41 0.54
C TYR A 165 -1.68 -25.80 0.73
N THR A 166 -2.53 -25.95 1.76
CA THR A 166 -3.19 -27.24 2.08
C THR A 166 -4.60 -27.30 1.52
N VAL A 167 -5.37 -26.20 1.64
CA VAL A 167 -6.76 -26.12 1.18
C VAL A 167 -6.92 -24.88 0.29
N ILE A 168 -7.53 -25.06 -0.88
CA ILE A 168 -7.69 -23.95 -1.84
C ILE A 168 -8.68 -22.91 -1.33
N ASN A 169 -9.82 -23.33 -0.78
CA ASN A 169 -10.85 -22.42 -0.26
C ASN A 169 -11.10 -22.75 1.21
N GLU A 170 -10.30 -22.18 2.09
CA GLU A 170 -10.53 -22.29 3.52
C GLU A 170 -11.49 -21.18 3.97
N GLU A 171 -12.67 -21.56 4.47
CA GLU A 171 -13.74 -20.65 4.80
C GLU A 171 -13.76 -20.30 6.28
N VAL A 172 -13.91 -19.02 6.58
CA VAL A 172 -14.14 -18.51 7.94
C VAL A 172 -15.42 -17.69 7.94
N LYS A 173 -16.41 -18.13 8.72
CA LYS A 173 -17.74 -17.54 8.79
C LYS A 173 -17.89 -16.63 10.00
N ILE A 174 -18.42 -15.43 9.80
CA ILE A 174 -18.60 -14.38 10.80
C ILE A 174 -20.08 -13.97 10.77
N PRO A 175 -20.92 -14.50 11.68
CA PRO A 175 -22.35 -14.21 11.73
C PRO A 175 -22.65 -12.83 12.33
N ASP A 176 -23.91 -12.41 12.18
CA ASP A 176 -24.52 -11.28 12.88
C ASP A 176 -23.85 -9.93 12.66
N ILE A 177 -23.62 -9.56 11.39
CA ILE A 177 -23.10 -8.23 11.08
C ILE A 177 -24.18 -7.15 11.26
N PRO A 178 -23.84 -6.00 11.84
CA PRO A 178 -24.76 -4.87 11.91
C PRO A 178 -25.18 -4.38 10.51
N ILE A 179 -26.49 -4.35 10.24
CA ILE A 179 -27.07 -3.80 9.00
C ILE A 179 -27.41 -2.32 9.20
N ASN A 180 -27.36 -1.53 8.13
CA ASN A 180 -27.58 -0.08 8.13
C ASN A 180 -26.64 0.70 9.08
N LYS A 181 -25.44 0.17 9.29
CA LYS A 181 -24.38 0.81 10.07
C LYS A 181 -23.02 0.58 9.39
N TRP A 182 -22.12 1.52 9.56
CA TRP A 182 -20.75 1.33 9.19
C TRP A 182 -20.08 0.29 10.08
N VAL A 183 -19.47 -0.69 9.46
CA VAL A 183 -18.76 -1.79 10.12
C VAL A 183 -17.34 -1.84 9.60
N ASN A 184 -16.38 -1.80 10.51
CA ASN A 184 -14.99 -2.05 10.16
C ASN A 184 -14.70 -3.54 10.25
N VAL A 185 -14.19 -4.11 9.19
CA VAL A 185 -13.73 -5.51 9.12
C VAL A 185 -12.22 -5.50 8.96
N ILE A 186 -11.51 -6.13 9.89
CA ILE A 186 -10.05 -6.30 9.81
C ILE A 186 -9.73 -7.78 9.77
N ILE A 187 -8.94 -8.18 8.78
CA ILE A 187 -8.44 -9.54 8.57
C ILE A 187 -6.94 -9.48 8.85
N ARG A 188 -6.51 -10.01 9.99
CA ARG A 188 -5.10 -10.06 10.38
C ARG A 188 -4.59 -11.48 10.32
N CYS A 189 -3.50 -11.69 9.60
CA CYS A 189 -2.84 -12.99 9.50
C CYS A 189 -1.42 -12.92 10.07
N ARG A 190 -1.07 -13.94 10.86
CA ARG A 190 0.30 -14.21 11.31
C ARG A 190 0.60 -15.68 11.06
N ASN A 191 1.38 -15.93 10.04
CA ASN A 191 1.68 -17.27 9.55
C ASN A 191 0.39 -18.07 9.25
N THR A 192 -0.04 -18.96 10.15
CA THR A 192 -1.28 -19.73 10.03
C THR A 192 -2.41 -19.24 10.92
N ASP A 193 -2.14 -18.27 11.81
CA ASP A 193 -3.15 -17.72 12.70
C ASP A 193 -3.88 -16.56 12.01
N LEU A 194 -5.17 -16.73 11.80
CA LEU A 194 -6.06 -15.77 11.16
C LEU A 194 -7.07 -15.21 12.16
N ASP A 195 -6.97 -13.92 12.41
CA ASP A 195 -7.87 -13.19 13.30
C ASP A 195 -8.77 -12.26 12.50
N VAL A 196 -10.07 -12.29 12.79
CA VAL A 196 -11.03 -11.35 12.22
C VAL A 196 -11.58 -10.45 13.31
N TYR A 197 -11.49 -9.15 13.08
CA TYR A 197 -12.00 -8.11 13.98
C TYR A 197 -13.20 -7.42 13.34
N ILE A 198 -14.21 -7.17 14.13
CA ILE A 198 -15.35 -6.30 13.80
C ILE A 198 -15.33 -5.11 14.74
N ASN A 199 -15.24 -3.91 14.17
CA ASN A 199 -15.19 -2.65 14.95
C ASN A 199 -14.10 -2.66 16.05
N GLY A 200 -12.94 -3.27 15.75
CA GLY A 200 -11.79 -3.34 16.66
C GLY A 200 -11.87 -4.43 17.73
N SER A 201 -12.94 -5.20 17.78
CA SER A 201 -13.07 -6.36 18.65
C SER A 201 -12.82 -7.65 17.87
N ILE A 202 -12.01 -8.55 18.44
CA ILE A 202 -11.79 -9.86 17.85
C ILE A 202 -13.06 -10.71 17.96
N ILE A 203 -13.60 -11.13 16.83
CA ILE A 203 -14.81 -11.96 16.76
C ILE A 203 -14.46 -13.41 16.46
N LYS A 204 -13.45 -13.61 15.63
CA LYS A 204 -13.03 -14.96 15.25
C LYS A 204 -11.52 -15.02 15.22
N SER A 205 -10.97 -16.10 15.79
CA SER A 205 -9.57 -16.47 15.67
C SER A 205 -9.52 -17.93 15.24
N VAL A 206 -8.87 -18.20 14.13
CA VAL A 206 -8.82 -19.53 13.52
C VAL A 206 -7.38 -19.85 13.14
N LYS A 207 -6.97 -21.07 13.40
CA LYS A 207 -5.73 -21.59 12.85
C LYS A 207 -6.02 -22.23 11.51
N LEU A 208 -5.46 -21.65 10.44
CA LEU A 208 -5.57 -22.17 9.08
C LEU A 208 -4.88 -23.54 8.97
N SER A 209 -5.37 -24.36 8.06
CA SER A 209 -4.80 -25.68 7.77
C SER A 209 -3.40 -25.63 7.16
N GLY A 210 -3.03 -24.49 6.60
CA GLY A 210 -1.72 -24.23 6.01
C GLY A 210 -1.41 -22.75 5.90
N VAL A 211 -0.19 -22.42 5.49
CA VAL A 211 0.22 -21.04 5.24
C VAL A 211 -0.58 -20.46 4.07
N PRO A 212 -1.11 -19.22 4.18
CA PRO A 212 -1.82 -18.56 3.10
C PRO A 212 -0.98 -18.45 1.83
N LYS A 213 -1.61 -18.72 0.70
CA LYS A 213 -1.01 -18.45 -0.61
C LYS A 213 -1.13 -16.96 -0.93
N GLN A 214 -0.04 -16.36 -1.31
CA GLN A 214 -0.06 -15.04 -1.92
C GLN A 214 -0.03 -15.19 -3.43
N ASN A 215 -0.94 -14.51 -4.11
CA ASN A 215 -0.99 -14.45 -5.57
C ASN A 215 -0.61 -13.06 -6.07
N TYR A 216 -0.34 -12.95 -7.37
CA TYR A 216 0.00 -11.70 -8.05
C TYR A 216 -1.20 -11.08 -8.77
N GLY A 217 -2.41 -11.64 -8.56
CA GLY A 217 -3.65 -11.13 -9.16
C GLY A 217 -4.02 -9.75 -8.66
N ASP A 218 -4.87 -9.09 -9.43
CA ASP A 218 -5.38 -7.76 -9.10
C ASP A 218 -6.28 -7.79 -7.86
N VAL A 219 -6.52 -6.63 -7.26
CA VAL A 219 -7.53 -6.48 -6.21
C VAL A 219 -8.83 -6.03 -6.87
N PHE A 220 -9.86 -6.85 -6.71
CA PHE A 220 -11.20 -6.57 -7.21
C PHE A 220 -12.10 -6.17 -6.05
N VAL A 221 -12.95 -5.18 -6.27
CA VAL A 221 -13.92 -4.70 -5.28
C VAL A 221 -15.28 -4.60 -5.96
N ALA A 222 -16.35 -5.02 -5.27
CA ALA A 222 -17.72 -4.98 -5.75
C ALA A 222 -17.93 -5.68 -7.11
N MET A 223 -17.29 -6.83 -7.32
CA MET A 223 -17.44 -7.63 -8.53
C MET A 223 -18.82 -8.29 -8.59
N ASN A 224 -19.29 -8.63 -9.80
CA ASN A 224 -20.59 -9.29 -10.04
C ASN A 224 -21.81 -8.54 -9.47
N GLY A 225 -21.78 -7.21 -9.48
CA GLY A 225 -22.83 -6.38 -8.93
C GLY A 225 -22.74 -6.16 -7.41
N GLY A 226 -21.73 -6.72 -6.76
CA GLY A 226 -21.43 -6.48 -5.35
C GLY A 226 -22.64 -6.66 -4.42
N PHE A 227 -22.93 -5.64 -3.59
CA PHE A 227 -24.06 -5.64 -2.65
C PHE A 227 -24.69 -4.26 -2.54
N ASP A 228 -25.85 -4.18 -1.90
CA ASP A 228 -26.52 -2.90 -1.65
C ASP A 228 -25.88 -2.17 -0.48
N GLY A 229 -25.17 -1.09 -0.77
CA GLY A 229 -24.43 -0.34 0.24
C GLY A 229 -23.19 0.37 -0.26
N TYR A 230 -22.24 0.54 0.65
CA TYR A 230 -21.00 1.29 0.38
C TYR A 230 -19.77 0.58 0.95
N ILE A 231 -18.63 0.79 0.31
CA ILE A 231 -17.30 0.35 0.77
C ILE A 231 -16.44 1.60 0.95
N SER A 232 -15.69 1.67 2.04
CA SER A 232 -14.81 2.79 2.32
C SER A 232 -13.48 2.33 2.92
N ASN A 233 -12.43 3.13 2.69
CA ASN A 233 -11.12 2.97 3.32
C ASN A 233 -10.59 1.53 3.28
N LEU A 234 -10.38 0.98 2.07
CA LEU A 234 -9.72 -0.30 1.92
C LEU A 234 -8.20 -0.12 2.05
N TRP A 235 -7.62 -0.72 3.08
CA TRP A 235 -6.20 -0.71 3.37
C TRP A 235 -5.60 -2.11 3.33
N TYR A 236 -4.37 -2.19 2.91
CA TYR A 236 -3.50 -3.33 3.12
C TYR A 236 -2.27 -2.90 3.93
N TYR A 237 -1.81 -3.79 4.80
CA TYR A 237 -0.56 -3.66 5.55
C TYR A 237 0.24 -4.94 5.38
N ASN A 238 1.52 -4.82 5.06
CA ASN A 238 2.41 -5.98 4.88
C ASN A 238 2.93 -6.55 6.21
N TYR A 239 2.27 -6.22 7.31
CA TYR A 239 2.54 -6.72 8.66
C TYR A 239 1.24 -6.91 9.45
N ALA A 240 1.33 -7.65 10.55
CA ALA A 240 0.20 -7.83 11.46
C ALA A 240 0.04 -6.61 12.37
N LEU A 241 -1.08 -5.88 12.20
CA LEU A 241 -1.37 -4.70 13.00
C LEU A 241 -1.46 -5.02 14.50
N GLY A 242 -0.85 -4.17 15.31
CA GLY A 242 -0.99 -4.22 16.76
C GLY A 242 -2.35 -3.69 17.23
N THR A 243 -2.74 -4.05 18.47
CA THR A 243 -4.04 -3.63 19.04
C THR A 243 -4.22 -2.11 19.03
N ALA A 244 -3.18 -1.34 19.33
CA ALA A 244 -3.25 0.13 19.33
C ALA A 244 -3.51 0.71 17.93
N GLU A 245 -2.95 0.09 16.89
CA GLU A 245 -3.16 0.50 15.50
C GLU A 245 -4.58 0.16 15.05
N ILE A 246 -5.08 -1.03 15.39
CA ILE A 246 -6.45 -1.45 15.13
C ILE A 246 -7.43 -0.47 15.77
N GLN A 247 -7.25 -0.12 17.05
CA GLN A 247 -8.11 0.84 17.73
C GLN A 247 -8.06 2.24 17.09
N ARG A 248 -6.88 2.66 16.60
CA ARG A 248 -6.74 3.93 15.89
C ARG A 248 -7.51 3.93 14.56
N LEU A 249 -7.43 2.84 13.78
CA LEU A 249 -8.20 2.70 12.53
C LEU A 249 -9.70 2.79 12.78
N VAL A 250 -10.20 2.10 13.80
CA VAL A 250 -11.61 2.14 14.16
C VAL A 250 -12.04 3.52 14.66
N LYS A 251 -11.20 4.17 15.45
CA LYS A 251 -11.48 5.53 15.96
C LYS A 251 -11.54 6.57 14.83
N ASN A 252 -10.73 6.42 13.80
CA ASN A 252 -10.73 7.33 12.64
C ASN A 252 -12.04 7.20 11.84
N GLY A 253 -12.66 6.03 11.85
CA GLY A 253 -13.92 5.80 11.15
C GLY A 253 -13.80 5.65 9.63
N PRO A 254 -14.96 5.52 8.94
CA PRO A 254 -15.01 5.49 7.49
C PRO A 254 -14.84 6.90 6.91
N ASP A 255 -14.16 7.02 5.79
CA ASP A 255 -14.23 8.23 4.98
C ASP A 255 -15.50 8.18 4.12
N LYS A 256 -16.36 9.18 4.25
CA LYS A 256 -17.65 9.27 3.56
C LYS A 256 -17.60 10.12 2.28
N THR A 257 -16.41 10.56 1.89
CA THR A 257 -16.21 11.29 0.64
C THR A 257 -16.38 10.32 -0.53
N MET A 258 -17.43 10.52 -1.34
CA MET A 258 -17.65 9.69 -2.53
C MET A 258 -16.51 9.86 -3.53
N VAL A 259 -15.93 8.73 -3.90
CA VAL A 259 -14.98 8.62 -5.01
C VAL A 259 -15.59 7.66 -6.03
N GLY A 260 -15.94 8.16 -7.22
CA GLY A 260 -16.41 7.28 -8.29
C GLY A 260 -15.30 6.37 -8.79
N SER A 261 -15.66 5.24 -9.39
CA SER A 261 -14.69 4.38 -10.09
C SER A 261 -13.86 5.16 -11.12
N ASN A 262 -14.47 6.13 -11.78
CA ASN A 262 -13.80 7.05 -12.70
C ASN A 262 -12.93 8.10 -11.98
N ALA A 263 -13.27 8.52 -10.76
CA ALA A 263 -12.46 9.50 -10.02
C ALA A 263 -11.09 8.96 -9.61
N LEU A 264 -10.96 7.65 -9.37
CA LEU A 264 -9.66 7.01 -9.15
C LEU A 264 -8.83 6.94 -10.44
N ASN A 265 -9.51 6.86 -11.60
CA ASN A 265 -8.88 6.89 -12.92
C ASN A 265 -8.62 8.33 -13.43
N MET A 266 -9.37 9.32 -12.92
CA MET A 266 -9.31 10.74 -13.32
C MET A 266 -8.52 11.60 -12.32
N LYS A 267 -7.84 11.02 -11.34
CA LYS A 267 -6.91 11.81 -10.55
C LYS A 267 -5.71 12.10 -11.46
N ASP A 268 -5.78 13.26 -12.11
CA ASP A 268 -4.61 13.82 -12.80
C ASP A 268 -3.41 13.71 -11.85
N PRO A 269 -2.27 13.22 -12.32
CA PRO A 269 -1.08 13.22 -11.50
C PRO A 269 -0.85 14.65 -11.03
N ASP A 270 -0.64 14.84 -9.73
CA ASP A 270 -0.43 16.16 -9.16
C ASP A 270 0.56 16.95 -10.02
N TYR A 271 0.16 18.13 -10.44
CA TYR A 271 0.99 19.03 -11.23
C TYR A 271 2.37 19.16 -10.56
N LEU A 272 3.44 18.91 -11.31
CA LEU A 272 4.82 18.79 -10.85
C LEU A 272 5.17 17.45 -10.14
N SER A 273 4.35 16.44 -10.17
CA SER A 273 4.81 15.10 -9.78
C SER A 273 5.86 14.60 -10.78
N LEU A 274 6.83 13.80 -10.30
CA LEU A 274 7.80 13.15 -11.18
C LEU A 274 7.11 12.31 -12.26
N ARG A 275 5.96 11.74 -11.95
CA ARG A 275 5.13 11.00 -12.89
C ARG A 275 4.60 11.89 -14.01
N TRP A 276 4.09 13.09 -13.70
CA TRP A 276 3.67 14.07 -14.70
C TRP A 276 4.82 14.49 -15.61
N TYR A 277 6.00 14.71 -15.02
CA TYR A 277 7.19 15.14 -15.75
C TYR A 277 7.71 14.08 -16.75
N PHE A 278 7.74 12.79 -16.34
CA PHE A 278 8.28 11.71 -17.17
C PHE A 278 7.29 11.10 -18.16
N TYR A 279 5.99 11.09 -17.86
CA TYR A 279 4.97 10.44 -18.71
C TYR A 279 4.15 11.41 -19.56
N GLY A 280 4.24 12.72 -19.30
CA GLY A 280 3.57 13.75 -20.10
C GLY A 280 2.05 13.59 -20.18
N ASN A 281 1.42 14.51 -20.90
CA ASN A 281 -0.04 14.51 -21.19
C ASN A 281 -0.43 13.53 -22.34
N GLY A 282 0.48 12.61 -22.75
CA GLY A 282 0.30 11.83 -23.98
C GLY A 282 -0.79 10.77 -23.93
N ASP A 283 -1.15 10.26 -22.76
CA ASP A 283 -2.06 9.12 -22.63
C ASP A 283 -3.50 9.49 -22.20
N MET A 284 -3.84 10.78 -22.11
CA MET A 284 -5.19 11.20 -21.71
C MET A 284 -6.22 11.20 -22.86
N TYR A 285 -5.84 10.86 -24.09
CA TYR A 285 -6.73 10.89 -25.27
C TYR A 285 -6.62 9.61 -26.12
N ASN A 286 -6.79 8.43 -25.54
CA ASN A 286 -7.24 7.28 -26.30
C ASN A 286 -8.44 6.65 -25.60
N PRO A 287 -9.63 6.69 -26.27
CA PRO A 287 -10.86 6.11 -25.75
C PRO A 287 -10.79 4.57 -25.71
#